data_556fba424d127d59cba10c49c30fc51e
#
_entry.id   556fba424d127d59cba10c49c30fc51e
#
_cell.length_a   1.000
_cell.length_b   1.000
_cell.length_c   1.000
_cell.angle_alpha   90.00
_cell.angle_beta   90.00
_cell.angle_gamma   90.00
#
_symmetry.space_group_name_H-M   'P 1'
#
loop_
_entity.id
_entity.type
_entity.pdbx_description
1 polymer ?
#
loop_
_entity_poly.entity_id
_entity_poly.type
_entity_poly.pdbx_seq_one_letter_code
_entity_poly.pdbx_strand_id
1 'polypeptide(L)'
;KQNRDNESALSEGLNLADLALMNVVLRRHESAQKLREEAQAKNDPKLRAQAVEDYRQAASSYETYLKQHPNSKDRYEYSYYLAESLFFGEKYPEAAEAYEKVREADPKGKYVEDSAYGAIKSREAVVSALYKQGGGIEPPLPQVGKVTPPVSPLNLPDEVAKLQYAYDRFGVLLPDSPKIALFSYKAAEIDCRYLRFSQMRLRMADIVAKFCKDERAVDAGNALLVSYNIEGDLEKLEEWTARLKDKGCGGSSQVAQTQLGSIKKL
;
A
#
# COMPACT_ATOMS: atom_id res chain seq x y z
N LYS A 1 41.85 38.91 -6.99
CA LYS A 1 42.12 37.53 -7.54
C LYS A 1 42.19 36.51 -6.40
N GLN A 2 43.01 36.77 -5.36
CA GLN A 2 43.28 35.82 -4.27
C GLN A 2 42.04 35.35 -3.49
N ASN A 3 41.01 36.19 -3.30
CA ASN A 3 39.73 35.79 -2.64
C ASN A 3 38.89 34.86 -3.52
N ARG A 4 38.87 35.05 -4.84
CA ARG A 4 38.09 34.19 -5.75
C ARG A 4 38.72 32.79 -5.87
N ASP A 5 40.05 32.69 -5.86
CA ASP A 5 40.76 31.41 -5.91
C ASP A 5 40.53 30.62 -4.61
N ASN A 6 40.41 31.29 -3.45
CA ASN A 6 40.07 30.65 -2.18
C ASN A 6 38.61 30.19 -2.12
N GLU A 7 37.67 30.95 -2.66
CA GLU A 7 36.27 30.56 -2.73
C GLU A 7 36.07 29.34 -3.65
N SER A 8 36.74 29.32 -4.80
CA SER A 8 36.71 28.17 -5.72
C SER A 8 37.28 26.92 -5.07
N ALA A 9 38.44 27.01 -4.44
CA ALA A 9 39.07 25.88 -3.76
C ALA A 9 38.24 25.36 -2.58
N LEU A 10 37.60 26.26 -1.84
CA LEU A 10 36.67 25.88 -0.76
C LEU A 10 35.46 25.17 -1.30
N SER A 11 34.86 25.67 -2.39
CA SER A 11 33.70 25.05 -3.05
C SER A 11 34.05 23.66 -3.60
N GLU A 12 35.20 23.50 -4.23
CA GLU A 12 35.68 22.20 -4.70
C GLU A 12 35.94 21.22 -3.55
N GLY A 13 36.53 21.70 -2.46
CA GLY A 13 36.74 20.89 -1.26
C GLY A 13 35.46 20.41 -0.61
N LEU A 14 34.44 21.27 -0.53
CA LEU A 14 33.11 20.91 -0.03
C LEU A 14 32.43 19.89 -0.93
N ASN A 15 32.47 20.05 -2.24
CA ASN A 15 31.93 19.11 -3.20
C ASN A 15 32.59 17.72 -3.10
N LEU A 16 33.93 17.68 -2.92
CA LEU A 16 34.63 16.42 -2.74
C LEU A 16 34.26 15.73 -1.42
N ALA A 17 34.09 16.49 -0.35
CA ALA A 17 33.68 15.97 0.95
C ALA A 17 32.26 15.39 0.88
N ASP A 18 31.34 16.06 0.18
CA ASP A 18 29.97 15.59 -0.04
C ASP A 18 29.93 14.30 -0.87
N LEU A 19 30.73 14.23 -1.95
CA LEU A 19 30.83 13.01 -2.74
C LEU A 19 31.42 11.84 -1.94
N ALA A 20 32.43 12.11 -1.11
CA ALA A 20 33.02 11.09 -0.24
C ALA A 20 32.01 10.59 0.81
N LEU A 21 31.23 11.49 1.41
CA LEU A 21 30.17 11.15 2.35
C LEU A 21 29.11 10.26 1.68
N MET A 22 28.63 10.65 0.51
CA MET A 22 27.63 9.87 -0.22
C MET A 22 28.13 8.50 -0.64
N ASN A 23 29.39 8.38 -1.04
CA ASN A 23 29.98 7.07 -1.31
C ASN A 23 29.96 6.14 -0.08
N VAL A 24 30.20 6.69 1.12
CA VAL A 24 30.11 5.91 2.37
C VAL A 24 28.67 5.48 2.65
N VAL A 25 27.70 6.36 2.44
CA VAL A 25 26.27 6.05 2.63
C VAL A 25 25.80 4.97 1.67
N LEU A 26 26.12 5.10 0.38
CA LEU A 26 25.77 4.11 -0.64
C LEU A 26 26.38 2.74 -0.35
N ARG A 27 27.65 2.67 0.02
CA ARG A 27 28.32 1.41 0.43
C ARG A 27 27.66 0.77 1.65
N ARG A 28 27.24 1.58 2.62
CA ARG A 28 26.51 1.08 3.80
C ARG A 28 25.16 0.51 3.42
N HIS A 29 24.43 1.19 2.54
CA HIS A 29 23.16 0.71 2.01
C HIS A 29 23.33 -0.63 1.26
N GLU A 30 24.31 -0.72 0.35
CA GLU A 30 24.64 -1.96 -0.35
C GLU A 30 25.05 -3.09 0.61
N SER A 31 25.79 -2.77 1.65
CA SER A 31 26.14 -3.75 2.70
C SER A 31 24.91 -4.25 3.45
N ALA A 32 23.99 -3.36 3.80
CA ALA A 32 22.72 -3.73 4.44
C ALA A 32 21.85 -4.63 3.55
N GLN A 33 21.81 -4.36 2.24
CA GLN A 33 21.13 -5.21 1.26
C GLN A 33 21.70 -6.63 1.23
N LYS A 34 23.03 -6.75 1.12
CA LYS A 34 23.72 -8.05 1.13
C LYS A 34 23.48 -8.83 2.42
N LEU A 35 23.57 -8.15 3.58
CA LEU A 35 23.28 -8.76 4.87
C LEU A 35 21.83 -9.26 4.97
N ARG A 36 20.88 -8.50 4.45
CA ARG A 36 19.47 -8.91 4.41
C ARG A 36 19.27 -10.16 3.54
N GLU A 37 19.87 -10.20 2.36
CA GLU A 37 19.82 -11.36 1.45
C GLU A 37 20.44 -12.60 2.10
N GLU A 38 21.61 -12.44 2.72
CA GLU A 38 22.29 -13.51 3.45
C GLU A 38 21.47 -13.99 4.65
N ALA A 39 20.89 -13.09 5.42
CA ALA A 39 20.00 -13.41 6.54
C ALA A 39 18.78 -14.19 6.08
N GLN A 40 18.20 -13.84 4.94
CA GLN A 40 17.08 -14.56 4.35
C GLN A 40 17.49 -15.94 3.87
N ALA A 41 18.61 -16.06 3.15
CA ALA A 41 19.10 -17.33 2.63
C ALA A 41 19.47 -18.32 3.74
N LYS A 42 20.03 -17.82 4.85
CA LYS A 42 20.45 -18.64 6.01
C LYS A 42 19.39 -18.76 7.10
N ASN A 43 18.25 -18.03 6.97
CA ASN A 43 17.25 -17.89 8.02
C ASN A 43 17.86 -17.46 9.38
N ASP A 44 18.83 -16.54 9.33
CA ASP A 44 19.60 -16.08 10.49
C ASP A 44 19.03 -14.79 11.11
N PRO A 45 18.41 -14.86 12.30
CA PRO A 45 17.82 -13.70 12.96
C PRO A 45 18.86 -12.66 13.42
N LYS A 46 20.11 -13.05 13.66
CA LYS A 46 21.16 -12.10 14.07
C LYS A 46 21.61 -11.26 12.89
N LEU A 47 21.85 -11.89 11.73
CA LEU A 47 22.16 -11.17 10.50
C LEU A 47 21.01 -10.24 10.09
N ARG A 48 19.76 -10.70 10.28
CA ARG A 48 18.58 -9.85 10.05
C ARG A 48 18.59 -8.62 10.94
N ALA A 49 18.81 -8.78 12.25
CA ALA A 49 18.85 -7.66 13.17
C ALA A 49 19.97 -6.65 12.84
N GLN A 50 21.14 -7.17 12.41
CA GLN A 50 22.23 -6.33 11.95
C GLN A 50 21.86 -5.55 10.68
N ALA A 51 21.26 -6.22 9.68
CA ALA A 51 20.81 -5.57 8.45
C ALA A 51 19.81 -4.44 8.76
N VAL A 52 18.85 -4.67 9.66
CA VAL A 52 17.87 -3.66 10.10
C VAL A 52 18.58 -2.44 10.69
N GLU A 53 19.59 -2.64 11.53
CA GLU A 53 20.34 -1.53 12.13
C GLU A 53 21.18 -0.77 11.08
N ASP A 54 21.82 -1.47 10.16
CA ASP A 54 22.60 -0.85 9.08
C ASP A 54 21.68 -0.01 8.16
N TYR A 55 20.46 -0.48 7.87
CA TYR A 55 19.45 0.31 7.15
C TYR A 55 19.01 1.56 7.91
N ARG A 56 18.83 1.49 9.24
CA ARG A 56 18.51 2.67 10.06
C ARG A 56 19.60 3.73 10.00
N GLN A 57 20.85 3.30 10.04
CA GLN A 57 21.99 4.20 9.92
C GLN A 57 22.10 4.80 8.50
N ALA A 58 21.83 4.01 7.46
CA ALA A 58 21.76 4.52 6.09
C ALA A 58 20.64 5.57 5.95
N ALA A 59 19.45 5.30 6.49
CA ALA A 59 18.33 6.25 6.48
C ALA A 59 18.71 7.58 7.13
N SER A 60 19.29 7.56 8.33
CA SER A 60 19.74 8.78 9.03
C SER A 60 20.78 9.57 8.20
N SER A 61 21.64 8.87 7.48
CA SER A 61 22.63 9.50 6.60
C SER A 61 22.00 10.15 5.38
N TYR A 62 21.03 9.48 4.72
CA TYR A 62 20.26 10.06 3.62
C TYR A 62 19.44 11.27 4.08
N GLU A 63 18.78 11.21 5.23
CA GLU A 63 18.04 12.36 5.78
C GLU A 63 18.93 13.57 5.98
N THR A 64 20.11 13.35 6.57
CA THR A 64 21.09 14.40 6.79
C THR A 64 21.53 15.04 5.48
N TYR A 65 21.90 14.20 4.50
CA TYR A 65 22.32 14.69 3.19
C TYR A 65 21.20 15.49 2.48
N LEU A 66 20.01 14.95 2.41
CA LEU A 66 18.86 15.59 1.74
C LEU A 66 18.47 16.93 2.39
N LYS A 67 18.69 17.06 3.69
CA LYS A 67 18.49 18.31 4.44
C LYS A 67 19.56 19.34 4.13
N GLN A 68 20.82 18.92 4.02
CA GLN A 68 21.96 19.80 3.74
C GLN A 68 21.99 20.21 2.27
N HIS A 69 21.55 19.35 1.36
CA HIS A 69 21.61 19.52 -0.10
C HIS A 69 20.20 19.52 -0.74
N PRO A 70 19.35 20.51 -0.44
CA PRO A 70 17.95 20.54 -0.91
C PRO A 70 17.84 20.63 -2.44
N ASN A 71 18.87 21.13 -3.11
CA ASN A 71 18.93 21.32 -4.57
C ASN A 71 19.81 20.27 -5.27
N SER A 72 20.18 19.18 -4.61
CA SER A 72 20.97 18.12 -5.24
C SER A 72 20.25 17.55 -6.48
N LYS A 73 21.00 17.35 -7.57
CA LYS A 73 20.48 16.69 -8.79
C LYS A 73 20.04 15.25 -8.52
N ASP A 74 20.62 14.60 -7.53
CA ASP A 74 20.37 13.21 -7.17
C ASP A 74 19.27 13.10 -6.06
N ARG A 75 18.64 14.25 -5.70
CA ARG A 75 17.62 14.32 -4.64
C ARG A 75 16.52 13.28 -4.80
N TYR A 76 16.00 13.10 -6.01
CA TYR A 76 14.92 12.15 -6.30
C TYR A 76 15.34 10.71 -5.99
N GLU A 77 16.52 10.31 -6.46
CA GLU A 77 17.10 8.99 -6.21
C GLU A 77 17.42 8.75 -4.73
N TYR A 78 18.04 9.72 -4.06
CA TYR A 78 18.35 9.57 -2.63
C TYR A 78 17.12 9.64 -1.74
N SER A 79 16.05 10.33 -2.17
CA SER A 79 14.75 10.25 -1.48
C SER A 79 14.13 8.86 -1.56
N TYR A 80 14.29 8.17 -2.70
CA TYR A 80 13.88 6.78 -2.85
C TYR A 80 14.72 5.84 -1.97
N TYR A 81 16.05 5.98 -1.97
CA TYR A 81 16.92 5.17 -1.10
C TYR A 81 16.70 5.42 0.39
N LEU A 82 16.33 6.65 0.78
CA LEU A 82 15.85 6.94 2.13
C LEU A 82 14.61 6.11 2.46
N ALA A 83 13.61 6.12 1.58
CA ALA A 83 12.37 5.39 1.78
C ALA A 83 12.61 3.88 1.90
N GLU A 84 13.46 3.29 1.04
CA GLU A 84 13.88 1.89 1.15
C GLU A 84 14.60 1.61 2.48
N SER A 85 15.54 2.48 2.86
CA SER A 85 16.30 2.31 4.10
C SER A 85 15.40 2.39 5.33
N LEU A 86 14.40 3.27 5.33
CA LEU A 86 13.39 3.33 6.38
C LEU A 86 12.53 2.05 6.41
N PHE A 87 12.11 1.54 5.26
CA PHE A 87 11.28 0.33 5.17
C PHE A 87 12.02 -0.90 5.70
N PHE A 88 13.23 -1.15 5.21
CA PHE A 88 14.04 -2.29 5.66
C PHE A 88 14.64 -2.09 7.05
N GLY A 89 14.72 -0.83 7.52
CA GLY A 89 15.01 -0.47 8.90
C GLY A 89 13.80 -0.64 9.84
N GLU A 90 12.68 -1.17 9.33
CA GLU A 90 11.42 -1.40 10.07
C GLU A 90 10.82 -0.11 10.67
N LYS A 91 11.11 1.05 10.05
CA LYS A 91 10.52 2.36 10.34
C LYS A 91 9.33 2.62 9.41
N TYR A 92 8.30 1.77 9.52
CA TYR A 92 7.20 1.72 8.56
C TYR A 92 6.37 3.00 8.43
N PRO A 93 6.02 3.73 9.51
CA PRO A 93 5.32 5.01 9.38
C PRO A 93 6.10 6.02 8.56
N GLU A 94 7.39 6.21 8.88
CA GLU A 94 8.29 7.13 8.20
C GLU A 94 8.58 6.68 6.76
N ALA A 95 8.72 5.38 6.53
CA ALA A 95 8.89 4.80 5.20
C ALA A 95 7.69 5.09 4.29
N ALA A 96 6.47 4.93 4.81
CA ALA A 96 5.25 5.23 4.06
C ALA A 96 5.24 6.68 3.57
N GLU A 97 5.51 7.63 4.47
CA GLU A 97 5.57 9.05 4.13
C GLU A 97 6.69 9.38 3.14
N ALA A 98 7.86 8.74 3.30
CA ALA A 98 8.99 8.94 2.38
C ALA A 98 8.66 8.43 0.98
N TYR A 99 8.12 7.23 0.82
CA TYR A 99 7.69 6.70 -0.46
C TYR A 99 6.57 7.54 -1.10
N GLU A 100 5.61 8.01 -0.30
CA GLU A 100 4.54 8.91 -0.78
C GLU A 100 5.12 10.21 -1.35
N LYS A 101 6.11 10.79 -0.71
CA LYS A 101 6.82 11.98 -1.22
C LYS A 101 7.56 11.71 -2.53
N VAL A 102 8.21 10.54 -2.66
CA VAL A 102 8.93 10.18 -3.90
C VAL A 102 7.97 10.04 -5.07
N ARG A 103 6.86 9.29 -4.91
CA ARG A 103 5.89 9.07 -5.98
C ARG A 103 5.17 10.35 -6.42
N GLU A 104 4.96 11.30 -5.49
CA GLU A 104 4.31 12.58 -5.81
C GLU A 104 5.30 13.61 -6.39
N ALA A 105 6.61 13.49 -6.09
CA ALA A 105 7.63 14.38 -6.61
C ALA A 105 7.81 14.24 -8.14
N ASP A 106 7.73 13.00 -8.65
CA ASP A 106 7.75 12.72 -10.09
C ASP A 106 6.82 11.55 -10.42
N PRO A 107 5.55 11.85 -10.78
CA PRO A 107 4.55 10.83 -11.12
C PRO A 107 4.85 10.01 -12.39
N LYS A 108 5.89 10.38 -13.14
CA LYS A 108 6.41 9.65 -14.30
C LYS A 108 7.86 9.21 -14.13
N GLY A 109 8.41 9.44 -12.96
CA GLY A 109 9.79 9.12 -12.63
C GLY A 109 10.06 7.61 -12.54
N LYS A 110 11.32 7.26 -12.64
CA LYS A 110 11.74 5.85 -12.65
C LYS A 110 11.36 5.07 -11.39
N TYR A 111 11.12 5.75 -10.25
CA TYR A 111 10.78 5.13 -8.98
C TYR A 111 9.30 5.21 -8.60
N VAL A 112 8.42 5.69 -9.50
CA VAL A 112 6.99 5.89 -9.17
C VAL A 112 6.29 4.57 -8.81
N GLU A 113 6.52 3.50 -9.58
CA GLU A 113 5.90 2.20 -9.32
C GLU A 113 6.42 1.58 -8.01
N ASP A 114 7.73 1.55 -7.83
CA ASP A 114 8.34 0.99 -6.63
C ASP A 114 7.95 1.78 -5.38
N SER A 115 7.88 3.12 -5.48
CA SER A 115 7.46 3.97 -4.38
C SER A 115 5.97 3.84 -4.07
N ALA A 116 5.10 3.70 -5.08
CA ALA A 116 3.69 3.46 -4.86
C ALA A 116 3.47 2.11 -4.16
N TYR A 117 4.20 1.08 -4.58
CA TYR A 117 4.15 -0.23 -3.96
C TYR A 117 4.77 -0.23 -2.55
N GLY A 118 5.91 0.43 -2.38
CA GLY A 118 6.59 0.58 -1.08
C GLY A 118 5.74 1.31 -0.04
N ALA A 119 5.03 2.37 -0.46
CA ALA A 119 4.06 3.07 0.39
C ALA A 119 2.94 2.14 0.87
N ILE A 120 2.36 1.34 -0.05
CA ILE A 120 1.35 0.33 0.32
C ILE A 120 1.92 -0.65 1.34
N LYS A 121 3.09 -1.24 1.07
CA LYS A 121 3.70 -2.23 1.98
C LYS A 121 4.01 -1.66 3.36
N SER A 122 4.46 -0.42 3.40
CA SER A 122 4.69 0.30 4.66
C SER A 122 3.39 0.51 5.43
N ARG A 123 2.33 0.97 4.77
CA ARG A 123 1.00 1.14 5.40
C ARG A 123 0.38 -0.19 5.83
N GLU A 124 0.53 -1.27 5.04
CA GLU A 124 0.11 -2.63 5.46
C GLU A 124 0.82 -3.06 6.75
N ALA A 125 2.12 -2.79 6.89
CA ALA A 125 2.87 -3.09 8.10
C ALA A 125 2.40 -2.27 9.31
N VAL A 126 2.12 -0.97 9.13
CA VAL A 126 1.56 -0.09 10.18
C VAL A 126 0.21 -0.61 10.66
N VAL A 127 -0.71 -0.92 9.75
CA VAL A 127 -2.05 -1.45 10.09
C VAL A 127 -1.94 -2.82 10.75
N SER A 128 -1.03 -3.69 10.29
CA SER A 128 -0.77 -4.97 10.96
C SER A 128 -0.28 -4.79 12.40
N ALA A 129 0.59 -3.82 12.64
CA ALA A 129 1.06 -3.50 14.00
C ALA A 129 -0.06 -2.93 14.88
N LEU A 130 -0.93 -2.09 14.32
CA LEU A 130 -2.11 -1.54 15.01
C LEU A 130 -2.98 -2.65 15.60
N TYR A 131 -3.27 -3.69 14.81
CA TYR A 131 -4.11 -4.80 15.28
C TYR A 131 -3.38 -5.77 16.21
N LYS A 132 -2.07 -5.98 16.03
CA LYS A 132 -1.29 -6.89 16.89
C LYS A 132 -0.93 -6.30 18.25
N GLN A 133 -0.59 -5.02 18.29
CA GLN A 133 -0.04 -4.37 19.48
C GLN A 133 -1.05 -3.48 20.21
N GLY A 134 -2.00 -2.90 19.47
CA GLY A 134 -2.97 -1.95 20.00
C GLY A 134 -4.20 -2.59 20.66
N GLY A 135 -4.29 -3.92 20.77
CA GLY A 135 -5.48 -4.62 21.28
C GLY A 135 -6.72 -4.47 20.40
N GLY A 136 -6.60 -3.80 19.25
CA GLY A 136 -7.64 -3.74 18.23
C GLY A 136 -7.76 -5.07 17.50
N ILE A 137 -8.97 -5.45 17.13
CA ILE A 137 -9.23 -6.59 16.26
C ILE A 137 -9.63 -6.06 14.90
N GLU A 138 -8.97 -6.54 13.86
CA GLU A 138 -9.42 -6.23 12.50
C GLU A 138 -10.87 -6.74 12.34
N PRO A 139 -11.82 -5.88 11.94
CA PRO A 139 -13.19 -6.32 11.76
C PRO A 139 -13.25 -7.49 10.75
N PRO A 140 -13.95 -8.57 11.06
CA PRO A 140 -14.13 -9.69 10.12
C PRO A 140 -14.94 -9.23 8.92
N LEU A 141 -14.81 -9.97 7.82
CA LEU A 141 -15.74 -9.79 6.70
C LEU A 141 -17.17 -10.07 7.16
N PRO A 142 -18.14 -9.22 6.80
CA PRO A 142 -19.52 -9.38 7.20
C PRO A 142 -20.12 -10.65 6.60
N GLN A 143 -20.97 -11.32 7.39
CA GLN A 143 -21.66 -12.54 6.99
C GLN A 143 -23.14 -12.37 7.19
N VAL A 144 -23.94 -12.97 6.30
CA VAL A 144 -25.40 -13.04 6.43
C VAL A 144 -25.77 -13.73 7.75
N GLY A 145 -26.69 -13.14 8.49
CA GLY A 145 -27.12 -13.63 9.82
C GLY A 145 -26.17 -13.31 10.98
N LYS A 146 -25.00 -12.68 10.71
CA LYS A 146 -24.07 -12.17 11.76
C LYS A 146 -24.12 -10.66 11.92
N VAL A 147 -24.60 -9.96 10.91
CA VAL A 147 -24.83 -8.51 10.93
C VAL A 147 -26.33 -8.28 10.82
N THR A 148 -26.88 -7.48 11.73
CA THR A 148 -28.34 -7.22 11.82
C THR A 148 -28.67 -5.84 11.26
N PRO A 149 -29.61 -5.72 10.32
CA PRO A 149 -30.08 -4.43 9.84
C PRO A 149 -30.83 -3.65 10.95
N PRO A 150 -30.85 -2.30 10.92
CA PRO A 150 -30.14 -1.44 9.96
C PRO A 150 -28.63 -1.43 10.19
N VAL A 151 -27.85 -1.52 9.11
CA VAL A 151 -26.39 -1.56 9.19
C VAL A 151 -25.83 -0.15 9.33
N SER A 152 -25.05 0.07 10.39
CA SER A 152 -24.34 1.33 10.61
C SER A 152 -22.86 1.15 10.34
N PRO A 153 -22.24 2.08 9.59
CA PRO A 153 -20.79 2.06 9.36
C PRO A 153 -19.99 2.10 10.67
N LEU A 154 -18.95 1.30 10.74
CA LEU A 154 -17.98 1.36 11.83
C LEU A 154 -17.01 2.55 11.62
N ASN A 155 -16.42 3.03 12.74
CA ASN A 155 -15.41 4.06 12.68
C ASN A 155 -14.14 3.50 12.01
N LEU A 156 -13.64 4.18 10.97
CA LEU A 156 -12.44 3.80 10.24
C LEU A 156 -11.23 4.46 10.91
N PRO A 157 -10.28 3.70 11.47
CA PRO A 157 -9.07 4.28 12.06
C PRO A 157 -8.23 5.02 11.02
N ASP A 158 -7.56 6.09 11.43
CA ASP A 158 -6.77 6.94 10.52
C ASP A 158 -5.71 6.16 9.72
N GLU A 159 -5.01 5.21 10.37
CA GLU A 159 -3.99 4.42 9.67
C GLU A 159 -4.60 3.47 8.64
N VAL A 160 -5.81 2.96 8.87
CA VAL A 160 -6.53 2.15 7.89
C VAL A 160 -7.03 3.02 6.73
N ALA A 161 -7.48 4.26 7.02
CA ALA A 161 -7.85 5.22 5.98
C ALA A 161 -6.66 5.60 5.10
N LYS A 162 -5.47 5.81 5.68
CA LYS A 162 -4.24 6.06 4.94
C LYS A 162 -3.84 4.86 4.07
N LEU A 163 -4.01 3.63 4.55
CA LEU A 163 -3.79 2.43 3.74
C LEU A 163 -4.77 2.36 2.57
N GLN A 164 -6.06 2.61 2.81
CA GLN A 164 -7.07 2.65 1.75
C GLN A 164 -6.72 3.70 0.69
N TYR A 165 -6.31 4.89 1.11
CA TYR A 165 -5.84 5.94 0.21
C TYR A 165 -4.60 5.52 -0.60
N ALA A 166 -3.65 4.78 0.00
CA ALA A 166 -2.47 4.30 -0.71
C ALA A 166 -2.85 3.31 -1.84
N TYR A 167 -3.82 2.43 -1.61
CA TYR A 167 -4.37 1.56 -2.65
C TYR A 167 -5.05 2.35 -3.78
N ASP A 168 -5.89 3.32 -3.44
CA ASP A 168 -6.56 4.17 -4.43
C ASP A 168 -5.54 4.96 -5.27
N ARG A 169 -4.53 5.51 -4.61
CA ARG A 169 -3.50 6.31 -5.27
C ARG A 169 -2.67 5.49 -6.24
N PHE A 170 -2.42 4.21 -5.93
CA PHE A 170 -1.75 3.29 -6.85
C PHE A 170 -2.49 3.20 -8.18
N GLY A 171 -3.80 3.01 -8.15
CA GLY A 171 -4.62 2.92 -9.36
C GLY A 171 -4.66 4.20 -10.19
N VAL A 172 -4.56 5.37 -9.54
CA VAL A 172 -4.51 6.68 -10.23
C VAL A 172 -3.15 6.88 -10.93
N LEU A 173 -2.06 6.49 -10.28
CA LEU A 173 -0.70 6.67 -10.82
C LEU A 173 -0.34 5.63 -11.88
N LEU A 174 -0.84 4.42 -11.76
CA LEU A 174 -0.45 3.24 -12.54
C LEU A 174 -1.70 2.53 -13.10
N PRO A 175 -2.49 3.22 -13.96
CA PRO A 175 -3.76 2.69 -14.44
C PRO A 175 -3.64 1.41 -15.28
N ASP A 176 -2.46 1.14 -15.84
CA ASP A 176 -2.18 -0.03 -16.67
C ASP A 176 -1.45 -1.15 -15.92
N SER A 177 -1.25 -0.99 -14.59
CA SER A 177 -0.54 -1.99 -13.79
C SER A 177 -1.37 -3.28 -13.64
N PRO A 178 -0.77 -4.47 -13.80
CA PRO A 178 -1.46 -5.73 -13.56
C PRO A 178 -1.93 -5.91 -12.10
N LYS A 179 -1.45 -5.08 -11.17
CA LYS A 179 -1.83 -5.10 -9.75
C LYS A 179 -3.05 -4.23 -9.44
N ILE A 180 -3.60 -3.50 -10.44
CA ILE A 180 -4.69 -2.54 -10.18
C ILE A 180 -5.95 -3.22 -9.66
N ALA A 181 -6.35 -4.37 -10.21
CA ALA A 181 -7.50 -5.13 -9.76
C ALA A 181 -7.36 -5.54 -8.28
N LEU A 182 -6.16 -6.03 -7.91
CA LEU A 182 -5.86 -6.43 -6.53
C LEU A 182 -5.98 -5.26 -5.55
N PHE A 183 -5.38 -4.10 -5.86
CA PHE A 183 -5.38 -2.98 -4.93
C PHE A 183 -6.73 -2.27 -4.87
N SER A 184 -7.47 -2.22 -6.00
CA SER A 184 -8.86 -1.75 -6.00
C SER A 184 -9.75 -2.63 -5.11
N TYR A 185 -9.57 -3.96 -5.19
CA TYR A 185 -10.30 -4.89 -4.33
C TYR A 185 -9.95 -4.72 -2.85
N LYS A 186 -8.66 -4.61 -2.51
CA LYS A 186 -8.21 -4.38 -1.12
C LYS A 186 -8.77 -3.07 -0.53
N ALA A 187 -8.84 -1.99 -1.34
CA ALA A 187 -9.47 -0.76 -0.91
C ALA A 187 -10.98 -0.94 -0.61
N ALA A 188 -11.68 -1.68 -1.47
CA ALA A 188 -13.09 -1.99 -1.30
C ALA A 188 -13.34 -2.99 -0.15
N GLU A 189 -12.43 -3.93 0.11
CA GLU A 189 -12.47 -4.86 1.23
C GLU A 189 -12.41 -4.13 2.57
N ILE A 190 -11.63 -3.04 2.69
CA ILE A 190 -11.64 -2.18 3.87
C ILE A 190 -13.04 -1.62 4.12
N ASP A 191 -13.70 -1.05 3.10
CA ASP A 191 -15.07 -0.56 3.25
C ASP A 191 -16.05 -1.69 3.66
N CYS A 192 -15.85 -2.91 3.13
CA CYS A 192 -16.64 -4.07 3.49
C CYS A 192 -16.51 -4.43 4.98
N ARG A 193 -15.27 -4.56 5.48
CA ARG A 193 -14.98 -4.88 6.89
C ARG A 193 -15.52 -3.84 7.86
N TYR A 194 -15.50 -2.57 7.46
CA TYR A 194 -16.01 -1.46 8.27
C TYR A 194 -17.49 -1.15 8.01
N LEU A 195 -18.23 -2.08 7.38
CA LEU A 195 -19.67 -1.99 7.11
C LEU A 195 -20.09 -0.72 6.35
N ARG A 196 -19.20 -0.16 5.57
CA ARG A 196 -19.41 1.02 4.72
C ARG A 196 -19.98 0.60 3.37
N PHE A 197 -21.13 -0.08 3.40
CA PHE A 197 -21.67 -0.77 2.24
C PHE A 197 -21.95 0.12 1.04
N SER A 198 -22.32 1.38 1.23
CA SER A 198 -22.52 2.30 0.11
C SER A 198 -21.23 2.53 -0.68
N GLN A 199 -20.11 2.79 -0.01
CA GLN A 199 -18.80 2.97 -0.63
C GLN A 199 -18.28 1.66 -1.22
N MET A 200 -18.38 0.59 -0.46
CA MET A 200 -17.98 -0.76 -0.88
C MET A 200 -18.66 -1.16 -2.19
N ARG A 201 -19.98 -0.97 -2.30
CA ARG A 201 -20.76 -1.34 -3.49
C ARG A 201 -20.31 -0.58 -4.73
N LEU A 202 -20.02 0.72 -4.61
CA LEU A 202 -19.50 1.52 -5.72
C LEU A 202 -18.17 0.96 -6.23
N ARG A 203 -17.23 0.67 -5.32
CA ARG A 203 -15.92 0.12 -5.66
C ARG A 203 -16.01 -1.29 -6.23
N MET A 204 -16.79 -2.18 -5.61
CA MET A 204 -16.96 -3.57 -6.07
C MET A 204 -17.65 -3.64 -7.43
N ALA A 205 -18.66 -2.78 -7.68
CA ALA A 205 -19.31 -2.68 -8.98
C ALA A 205 -18.35 -2.23 -10.09
N ASP A 206 -17.45 -1.29 -9.77
CA ASP A 206 -16.41 -0.82 -10.69
C ASP A 206 -15.39 -1.93 -11.01
N ILE A 207 -14.99 -2.71 -10.00
CA ILE A 207 -14.11 -3.87 -10.19
C ILE A 207 -14.74 -4.91 -11.12
N VAL A 208 -16.01 -5.28 -10.89
CA VAL A 208 -16.76 -6.20 -11.76
C VAL A 208 -16.84 -5.66 -13.19
N ALA A 209 -17.04 -4.35 -13.35
CA ALA A 209 -17.17 -3.74 -14.65
C ALA A 209 -15.85 -3.70 -15.44
N LYS A 210 -14.74 -3.36 -14.76
CA LYS A 210 -13.44 -3.12 -15.41
C LYS A 210 -12.58 -4.38 -15.51
N PHE A 211 -12.66 -5.28 -14.53
CA PHE A 211 -11.75 -6.42 -14.38
C PHE A 211 -12.47 -7.77 -14.45
N CYS A 212 -13.48 -7.88 -15.29
CA CYS A 212 -14.37 -9.03 -15.43
C CYS A 212 -13.65 -10.40 -15.52
N LYS A 213 -12.45 -10.42 -16.12
CA LYS A 213 -11.65 -11.66 -16.29
C LYS A 213 -10.70 -11.94 -15.12
N ASP A 214 -10.58 -11.02 -14.18
CA ASP A 214 -9.73 -11.18 -12.99
C ASP A 214 -10.51 -11.92 -11.88
N GLU A 215 -9.83 -12.75 -11.11
CA GLU A 215 -10.43 -13.46 -9.98
C GLU A 215 -11.07 -12.51 -8.95
N ARG A 216 -10.54 -11.28 -8.83
CA ARG A 216 -11.08 -10.26 -7.92
C ARG A 216 -12.49 -9.80 -8.30
N ALA A 217 -12.88 -9.91 -9.58
CA ALA A 217 -14.24 -9.63 -9.99
C ALA A 217 -15.25 -10.65 -9.44
N VAL A 218 -14.82 -11.91 -9.26
CA VAL A 218 -15.62 -12.95 -8.59
C VAL A 218 -15.87 -12.58 -7.12
N ASP A 219 -14.78 -12.24 -6.41
CA ASP A 219 -14.86 -11.86 -4.99
C ASP A 219 -15.68 -10.57 -4.80
N ALA A 220 -15.50 -9.60 -5.70
CA ALA A 220 -16.28 -8.35 -5.71
C ALA A 220 -17.78 -8.60 -5.95
N GLY A 221 -18.12 -9.47 -6.89
CA GLY A 221 -19.50 -9.89 -7.15
C GLY A 221 -20.12 -10.55 -5.93
N ASN A 222 -19.40 -11.45 -5.26
CA ASN A 222 -19.85 -12.10 -4.04
C ASN A 222 -20.08 -11.10 -2.90
N ALA A 223 -19.16 -10.14 -2.71
CA ALA A 223 -19.30 -9.10 -1.69
C ALA A 223 -20.52 -8.21 -1.92
N LEU A 224 -20.83 -7.86 -3.18
CA LEU A 224 -22.05 -7.15 -3.54
C LEU A 224 -23.30 -7.92 -3.11
N LEU A 225 -23.40 -9.21 -3.50
CA LEU A 225 -24.55 -10.05 -3.16
C LEU A 225 -24.71 -10.22 -1.64
N VAL A 226 -23.62 -10.46 -0.91
CA VAL A 226 -23.62 -10.56 0.55
C VAL A 226 -24.14 -9.28 1.20
N SER A 227 -23.71 -8.12 0.73
CA SER A 227 -24.12 -6.83 1.31
C SER A 227 -25.61 -6.52 1.13
N TYR A 228 -26.17 -6.82 -0.04
CA TYR A 228 -27.59 -6.64 -0.30
C TYR A 228 -28.44 -7.65 0.49
N ASN A 229 -27.95 -8.91 0.61
CA ASN A 229 -28.61 -9.91 1.42
C ASN A 229 -28.66 -9.53 2.91
N ILE A 230 -27.56 -9.01 3.47
CA ILE A 230 -27.51 -8.53 4.86
C ILE A 230 -28.54 -7.42 5.10
N GLU A 231 -28.69 -6.47 4.17
CA GLU A 231 -29.65 -5.37 4.30
C GLU A 231 -31.09 -5.76 3.94
N GLY A 232 -31.30 -6.98 3.38
CA GLY A 232 -32.63 -7.44 2.95
C GLY A 232 -33.14 -6.76 1.68
N ASP A 233 -32.23 -6.14 0.89
CA ASP A 233 -32.57 -5.53 -0.39
C ASP A 233 -32.64 -6.59 -1.50
N LEU A 234 -33.81 -7.24 -1.57
CA LEU A 234 -34.07 -8.37 -2.48
C LEU A 234 -34.05 -7.94 -3.94
N GLU A 235 -34.55 -6.74 -4.24
CA GLU A 235 -34.58 -6.21 -5.61
C GLU A 235 -33.15 -6.06 -6.15
N LYS A 236 -32.27 -5.43 -5.39
CA LYS A 236 -30.86 -5.27 -5.79
C LYS A 236 -30.10 -6.60 -5.80
N LEU A 237 -30.44 -7.51 -4.92
CA LEU A 237 -29.84 -8.85 -4.92
C LEU A 237 -30.19 -9.62 -6.21
N GLU A 238 -31.45 -9.58 -6.64
CA GLU A 238 -31.90 -10.21 -7.89
C GLU A 238 -31.28 -9.53 -9.12
N GLU A 239 -31.29 -8.18 -9.17
CA GLU A 239 -30.65 -7.41 -10.24
C GLU A 239 -29.17 -7.80 -10.42
N TRP A 240 -28.41 -7.79 -9.33
CA TRP A 240 -26.97 -8.11 -9.39
C TRP A 240 -26.70 -9.58 -9.71
N THR A 241 -27.55 -10.49 -9.23
CA THR A 241 -27.46 -11.92 -9.56
C THR A 241 -27.62 -12.13 -11.07
N ALA A 242 -28.63 -11.50 -11.69
CA ALA A 242 -28.85 -11.57 -13.13
C ALA A 242 -27.66 -10.95 -13.89
N ARG A 243 -27.19 -9.77 -13.49
CA ARG A 243 -26.09 -9.05 -14.11
C ARG A 243 -24.78 -9.83 -14.09
N LEU A 244 -24.43 -10.47 -12.97
CA LEU A 244 -23.23 -11.28 -12.83
C LEU A 244 -23.30 -12.55 -13.69
N LYS A 245 -24.48 -13.18 -13.80
CA LYS A 245 -24.71 -14.33 -14.65
C LYS A 245 -24.57 -13.99 -16.13
N ASP A 246 -25.20 -12.91 -16.59
CA ASP A 246 -25.23 -12.53 -17.99
C ASP A 246 -23.86 -12.12 -18.52
N LYS A 247 -23.08 -11.44 -17.71
CA LYS A 247 -21.71 -11.00 -18.09
C LYS A 247 -20.66 -12.09 -17.99
N GLY A 248 -20.97 -13.23 -17.34
CA GLY A 248 -19.95 -14.25 -17.01
C GLY A 248 -18.83 -13.71 -16.14
N CYS A 249 -19.06 -12.55 -15.49
CA CYS A 249 -18.11 -11.89 -14.59
C CYS A 249 -18.50 -12.17 -13.15
N GLY A 250 -17.54 -12.43 -12.33
CA GLY A 250 -17.74 -12.29 -10.89
C GLY A 250 -18.61 -13.34 -10.25
N GLY A 251 -18.41 -14.56 -10.57
CA GLY A 251 -18.92 -15.56 -9.71
C GLY A 251 -19.65 -16.69 -10.37
N SER A 252 -19.52 -17.79 -9.73
CA SER A 252 -20.29 -18.96 -10.04
C SER A 252 -21.75 -18.66 -9.78
N SER A 253 -22.60 -19.05 -10.70
CA SER A 253 -24.05 -19.13 -10.53
C SER A 253 -24.45 -19.81 -9.21
N GLN A 254 -23.54 -20.57 -8.60
CA GLN A 254 -23.77 -21.31 -7.36
C GLN A 254 -23.83 -20.42 -6.11
N VAL A 255 -22.98 -19.39 -5.99
CA VAL A 255 -23.07 -18.43 -4.85
C VAL A 255 -24.33 -17.58 -4.96
N ALA A 256 -24.61 -17.09 -6.16
CA ALA A 256 -25.85 -16.36 -6.43
C ALA A 256 -27.12 -17.20 -6.14
N GLN A 257 -27.15 -18.47 -6.54
CA GLN A 257 -28.25 -19.39 -6.26
C GLN A 257 -28.37 -19.71 -4.76
N THR A 258 -27.24 -19.86 -4.06
CA THR A 258 -27.25 -20.10 -2.61
C THR A 258 -27.80 -18.88 -1.85
N GLN A 259 -27.40 -17.69 -2.25
CA GLN A 259 -27.88 -16.44 -1.65
C GLN A 259 -29.41 -16.25 -1.89
N LEU A 260 -29.86 -16.46 -3.12
CA LEU A 260 -31.32 -16.41 -3.44
C LEU A 260 -32.10 -17.53 -2.76
N GLY A 261 -31.52 -18.71 -2.62
CA GLY A 261 -32.17 -19.84 -1.93
C GLY A 261 -32.33 -19.63 -0.44
N SER A 262 -31.45 -18.87 0.19
CA SER A 262 -31.54 -18.50 1.61
C SER A 262 -32.69 -17.54 1.89
N ILE A 263 -32.98 -16.64 0.94
CA ILE A 263 -34.03 -15.62 1.07
C ILE A 263 -35.40 -16.21 0.85
N LYS A 264 -35.55 -17.15 -0.09
CA LYS A 264 -36.85 -17.81 -0.35
C LYS A 264 -37.33 -18.73 0.78
N LYS A 265 -36.52 -18.93 1.83
CA LYS A 265 -36.83 -19.71 3.02
C LYS A 265 -37.20 -18.87 4.25
N LEU A 266 -37.13 -17.54 4.14
CA LEU A 266 -37.64 -16.56 5.11
C LEU A 266 -39.01 -16.06 4.69
#